data_bd24c1ec00f68c2d559c60372fa6d984
#
_entry.id   bd24c1ec00f68c2d559c60372fa6d984
#
_cell.length_a   1.000
_cell.length_b   1.000
_cell.length_c   1.000
_cell.angle_alpha   90.00
_cell.angle_beta   90.00
_cell.angle_gamma   90.00
#
_symmetry.space_group_name_H-M   'P 1'
#
loop_
_entity.id
_entity.type
_entity.pdbx_description
1 polymer ?
#
loop_
_entity_poly.entity_id
_entity_poly.type
_entity_poly.pdbx_seq_one_letter_code
_entity_poly.pdbx_strand_id
1 'polypeptide(L)'
;MKLLFTGASGFLGNTVYPLLSEYYEVSTIGLALEDDYTLNLAQEIPILKEKYDIVFHAAGKAHSVPKDEVEKQSFFNVNLQGTKNLCKAFENNGIPKAFIFVSTVAVYGCDCGENITEDHPLNGMTPYALSKIQAEQYLQEWCNKHHVTLGIIRPSLIAGPNPPGNLGAMINGIRHSKYFSIAGGKARKSVLMVQDIANLIPLLAEKGGIYNVCDTYQ
;
A
#
# COMPACT_ATOMS: atom_id res chain seq x y z
N MET A 1 15.18 7.38 14.41
CA MET A 1 15.04 6.06 13.77
C MET A 1 15.00 6.27 12.26
N LYS A 2 15.68 5.39 11.50
CA LYS A 2 15.71 5.47 10.04
C LYS A 2 14.59 4.66 9.43
N LEU A 3 13.82 5.30 8.55
CA LEU A 3 12.68 4.70 7.87
C LEU A 3 12.92 4.72 6.36
N LEU A 4 12.78 3.57 5.70
CA LEU A 4 12.76 3.49 4.24
C LEU A 4 11.32 3.49 3.75
N PHE A 5 10.98 4.47 2.91
CA PHE A 5 9.64 4.64 2.36
C PHE A 5 9.63 4.39 0.86
N THR A 6 8.85 3.44 0.39
CA THR A 6 8.65 3.22 -1.04
C THR A 6 7.31 3.75 -1.50
N GLY A 7 7.29 4.44 -2.63
CA GLY A 7 6.06 5.03 -3.17
C GLY A 7 5.71 6.40 -2.59
N ALA A 8 6.71 7.14 -2.10
CA ALA A 8 6.54 8.47 -1.52
C ALA A 8 5.97 9.50 -2.52
N SER A 9 6.25 9.37 -3.80
CA SER A 9 5.72 10.23 -4.87
C SER A 9 4.29 9.88 -5.31
N GLY A 10 3.68 8.80 -4.78
CA GLY A 10 2.32 8.40 -5.09
C GLY A 10 1.25 9.18 -4.32
N PHE A 11 -0.03 8.90 -4.59
CA PHE A 11 -1.18 9.54 -3.92
C PHE A 11 -1.09 9.48 -2.39
N LEU A 12 -0.88 8.29 -1.85
CA LEU A 12 -0.70 8.08 -0.41
C LEU A 12 0.59 8.76 0.08
N GLY A 13 1.68 8.56 -0.65
CA GLY A 13 2.99 9.01 -0.27
C GLY A 13 3.11 10.53 -0.14
N ASN A 14 2.56 11.28 -1.07
CA ASN A 14 2.56 12.75 -1.05
C ASN A 14 1.95 13.36 0.22
N THR A 15 1.01 12.64 0.87
CA THR A 15 0.41 13.10 2.13
C THR A 15 1.15 12.55 3.35
N VAL A 16 1.56 11.28 3.29
CA VAL A 16 2.13 10.58 4.46
C VAL A 16 3.61 10.91 4.65
N TYR A 17 4.37 11.13 3.57
CA TYR A 17 5.80 11.41 3.64
C TYR A 17 6.15 12.63 4.52
N PRO A 18 5.54 13.82 4.35
CA PRO A 18 5.87 14.96 5.20
C PRO A 18 5.54 14.72 6.68
N LEU A 19 4.45 13.98 6.97
CA LEU A 19 4.07 13.65 8.34
C LEU A 19 5.07 12.68 8.99
N LEU A 20 5.58 11.71 8.26
CA LEU A 20 6.60 10.78 8.78
C LEU A 20 7.95 11.46 8.96
N SER A 21 8.30 12.42 8.12
CA SER A 21 9.57 13.16 8.18
C SER A 21 9.70 14.06 9.43
N GLU A 22 8.58 14.31 10.13
CA GLU A 22 8.61 15.03 11.44
C GLU A 22 9.18 14.14 12.57
N TYR A 23 9.07 12.80 12.44
CA TYR A 23 9.41 11.85 13.51
C TYR A 23 10.52 10.87 13.15
N TYR A 24 10.80 10.69 11.86
CA TYR A 24 11.77 9.73 11.33
C TYR A 24 12.75 10.42 10.37
N GLU A 25 13.96 9.88 10.31
CA GLU A 25 14.89 10.12 9.21
C GLU A 25 14.44 9.24 8.03
N VAL A 26 13.72 9.84 7.09
CA VAL A 26 13.06 9.12 5.99
C VAL A 26 13.93 9.17 4.74
N SER A 27 14.26 8.00 4.20
CA SER A 27 14.79 7.86 2.83
C SER A 27 13.72 7.24 1.93
N THR A 28 13.69 7.62 0.66
CA THR A 28 12.68 7.20 -0.30
C THR A 28 13.22 6.32 -1.41
N ILE A 29 12.40 5.37 -1.86
CA ILE A 29 12.63 4.60 -3.09
C ILE A 29 11.43 4.79 -4.03
N GLY A 30 11.72 5.19 -5.25
CA GLY A 30 10.67 5.38 -6.26
C GLY A 30 11.22 5.65 -7.66
N LEU A 31 10.34 6.16 -8.51
CA LEU A 31 10.68 6.50 -9.90
C LEU A 31 10.89 8.00 -10.11
N ALA A 32 10.60 8.81 -9.12
CA ALA A 32 10.80 10.25 -9.19
C ALA A 32 12.28 10.60 -9.02
N LEU A 33 12.73 11.67 -9.67
CA LEU A 33 14.11 12.12 -9.58
C LEU A 33 14.49 12.61 -8.18
N GLU A 34 13.49 13.01 -7.41
CA GLU A 34 13.59 13.48 -6.03
C GLU A 34 13.74 12.36 -5.01
N ASP A 35 13.49 11.09 -5.42
CA ASP A 35 13.69 9.94 -4.55
C ASP A 35 15.19 9.73 -4.25
N ASP A 36 15.55 9.38 -3.00
CA ASP A 36 16.93 9.11 -2.59
C ASP A 36 17.56 7.93 -3.35
N TYR A 37 16.68 6.99 -3.74
CA TYR A 37 16.99 5.87 -4.61
C TYR A 37 16.02 5.87 -5.79
N THR A 38 16.44 6.44 -6.90
CA THR A 38 15.65 6.47 -8.14
C THR A 38 15.85 5.18 -8.93
N LEU A 39 14.92 4.22 -8.81
CA LEU A 39 14.97 2.94 -9.51
C LEU A 39 13.59 2.29 -9.59
N ASN A 40 13.45 1.34 -10.51
CA ASN A 40 12.24 0.52 -10.66
C ASN A 40 12.36 -0.78 -9.85
N LEU A 41 11.73 -0.83 -8.68
CA LEU A 41 11.70 -2.04 -7.84
C LEU A 41 11.18 -3.28 -8.57
N ALA A 42 10.33 -3.14 -9.59
CA ALA A 42 9.85 -4.28 -10.37
C ALA A 42 10.96 -4.96 -11.21
N GLN A 43 12.07 -4.27 -11.45
CA GLN A 43 13.14 -4.70 -12.35
C GLN A 43 14.49 -4.85 -11.64
N GLU A 44 14.71 -4.09 -10.57
CA GLU A 44 16.02 -3.94 -9.95
C GLU A 44 15.96 -4.20 -8.44
N ILE A 45 17.04 -4.76 -7.91
CA ILE A 45 17.29 -4.89 -6.47
C ILE A 45 18.04 -3.63 -6.04
N PRO A 46 17.48 -2.80 -5.14
CA PRO A 46 18.16 -1.59 -4.71
C PRO A 46 19.45 -1.89 -3.94
N ILE A 47 20.48 -1.09 -4.20
CA ILE A 47 21.71 -1.09 -3.43
C ILE A 47 21.56 -0.05 -2.33
N LEU A 48 21.18 -0.51 -1.13
CA LEU A 48 20.97 0.36 0.02
C LEU A 48 22.30 0.88 0.56
N LYS A 49 22.39 2.20 0.80
CA LYS A 49 23.62 2.86 1.28
C LYS A 49 23.77 2.78 2.81
N GLU A 50 22.66 2.50 3.51
CA GLU A 50 22.60 2.47 4.96
C GLU A 50 21.58 1.45 5.47
N LYS A 51 21.58 1.19 6.78
CA LYS A 51 20.62 0.30 7.44
C LYS A 51 19.39 1.09 7.87
N TYR A 52 18.24 0.47 7.77
CA TYR A 52 16.95 1.03 8.15
C TYR A 52 16.33 0.25 9.31
N ASP A 53 15.72 0.95 10.25
CA ASP A 53 14.99 0.34 11.36
C ASP A 53 13.60 -0.13 10.93
N ILE A 54 12.92 0.70 10.12
CA ILE A 54 11.53 0.50 9.68
C ILE A 54 11.47 0.60 8.15
N VAL A 55 10.65 -0.26 7.56
CA VAL A 55 10.26 -0.17 6.15
C VAL A 55 8.77 0.16 6.07
N PHE A 56 8.41 1.22 5.36
CA PHE A 56 7.05 1.51 4.95
C PHE A 56 6.90 1.32 3.44
N HIS A 57 6.32 0.19 3.06
CA HIS A 57 6.20 -0.23 1.66
C HIS A 57 4.80 0.06 1.12
N ALA A 58 4.65 1.24 0.49
CA ALA A 58 3.41 1.68 -0.14
C ALA A 58 3.51 1.73 -1.68
N ALA A 59 4.69 1.47 -2.26
CA ALA A 59 4.82 1.34 -3.71
C ALA A 59 3.93 0.20 -4.21
N GLY A 60 3.15 0.47 -5.24
CA GLY A 60 2.27 -0.54 -5.82
C GLY A 60 1.50 -0.02 -7.03
N LYS A 61 1.15 -0.92 -7.94
CA LYS A 61 0.23 -0.66 -9.05
C LYS A 61 -1.18 -0.96 -8.59
N ALA A 62 -2.08 0.01 -8.77
CA ALA A 62 -3.50 -0.05 -8.44
C ALA A 62 -4.32 0.75 -9.46
N HIS A 63 -5.64 0.81 -9.30
CA HIS A 63 -6.56 1.72 -9.99
C HIS A 63 -6.58 1.63 -11.53
N SER A 64 -6.12 0.53 -12.14
CA SER A 64 -6.24 0.29 -13.56
C SER A 64 -6.93 -1.05 -13.83
N VAL A 65 -7.78 -1.09 -14.85
CA VAL A 65 -8.35 -2.33 -15.37
C VAL A 65 -7.44 -2.81 -16.50
N PRO A 66 -6.78 -3.97 -16.35
CA PRO A 66 -5.84 -4.44 -17.37
C PRO A 66 -6.56 -4.80 -18.66
N LYS A 67 -6.00 -4.37 -19.80
CA LYS A 67 -6.56 -4.58 -21.14
C LYS A 67 -6.04 -5.85 -21.80
N ASP A 68 -4.87 -6.30 -21.39
CA ASP A 68 -4.18 -7.46 -21.95
C ASP A 68 -3.35 -8.20 -20.88
N GLU A 69 -2.72 -9.30 -21.26
CA GLU A 69 -1.91 -10.13 -20.36
C GLU A 69 -0.64 -9.39 -19.88
N VAL A 70 -0.08 -8.48 -20.67
CA VAL A 70 1.10 -7.68 -20.28
C VAL A 70 0.73 -6.74 -19.14
N GLU A 71 -0.42 -6.07 -19.25
CA GLU A 71 -0.94 -5.22 -18.17
C GLU A 71 -1.30 -6.02 -16.92
N LYS A 72 -1.87 -7.23 -17.05
CA LYS A 72 -2.11 -8.13 -15.90
C LYS A 72 -0.79 -8.50 -15.23
N GLN A 73 0.21 -8.93 -15.99
CA GLN A 73 1.52 -9.30 -15.46
C GLN A 73 2.22 -8.13 -14.76
N SER A 74 1.97 -6.90 -15.19
CA SER A 74 2.57 -5.71 -14.57
C SER A 74 2.16 -5.50 -13.09
N PHE A 75 0.97 -5.99 -12.68
CA PHE A 75 0.58 -5.98 -11.25
C PHE A 75 1.48 -6.90 -10.43
N PHE A 76 1.78 -8.08 -10.92
CA PHE A 76 2.69 -9.02 -10.24
C PHE A 76 4.13 -8.51 -10.24
N ASN A 77 4.58 -7.92 -11.35
CA ASN A 77 5.92 -7.35 -11.41
C ASN A 77 6.11 -6.23 -10.40
N VAL A 78 5.15 -5.32 -10.27
CA VAL A 78 5.25 -4.19 -9.34
C VAL A 78 4.98 -4.64 -7.91
N ASN A 79 3.83 -5.31 -7.65
CA ASN A 79 3.38 -5.55 -6.29
C ASN A 79 4.07 -6.74 -5.61
N LEU A 80 4.41 -7.79 -6.37
CA LEU A 80 5.06 -8.98 -5.82
C LEU A 80 6.57 -8.97 -6.07
N GLN A 81 7.01 -8.85 -7.35
CA GLN A 81 8.44 -8.89 -7.64
C GLN A 81 9.17 -7.69 -7.02
N GLY A 82 8.56 -6.49 -7.07
CA GLY A 82 9.08 -5.31 -6.40
C GLY A 82 9.27 -5.51 -4.89
N THR A 83 8.29 -6.13 -4.22
CA THR A 83 8.40 -6.51 -2.81
C THR A 83 9.55 -7.50 -2.57
N LYS A 84 9.69 -8.53 -3.42
CA LYS A 84 10.79 -9.50 -3.34
C LYS A 84 12.16 -8.84 -3.51
N ASN A 85 12.29 -7.94 -4.47
CA ASN A 85 13.53 -7.20 -4.73
C ASN A 85 13.92 -6.31 -3.55
N LEU A 86 12.93 -5.67 -2.92
CA LEU A 86 13.14 -4.88 -1.71
C LEU A 86 13.63 -5.75 -0.53
N CYS A 87 12.99 -6.89 -0.29
CA CYS A 87 13.42 -7.85 0.72
C CYS A 87 14.85 -8.35 0.45
N LYS A 88 15.19 -8.62 -0.81
CA LYS A 88 16.53 -9.04 -1.20
C LYS A 88 17.59 -7.98 -0.94
N ALA A 89 17.25 -6.71 -1.11
CA ALA A 89 18.14 -5.60 -0.75
C ALA A 89 18.46 -5.60 0.75
N PHE A 90 17.47 -5.88 1.62
CA PHE A 90 17.69 -6.01 3.06
C PHE A 90 18.53 -7.22 3.43
N GLU A 91 18.37 -8.36 2.76
CA GLU A 91 19.25 -9.51 2.97
C GLU A 91 20.73 -9.18 2.69
N ASN A 92 20.98 -8.31 1.72
CA ASN A 92 22.33 -7.89 1.33
C ASN A 92 22.93 -6.79 2.23
N ASN A 93 22.10 -5.96 2.87
CA ASN A 93 22.56 -4.74 3.57
C ASN A 93 22.28 -4.73 5.07
N GLY A 94 21.34 -5.52 5.54
CA GLY A 94 20.91 -5.60 6.94
C GLY A 94 19.40 -5.59 7.08
N ILE A 95 18.91 -6.54 7.86
CA ILE A 95 17.48 -6.79 8.08
C ILE A 95 16.88 -5.68 8.95
N PRO A 96 15.73 -5.08 8.58
CA PRO A 96 15.04 -4.08 9.38
C PRO A 96 14.37 -4.73 10.61
N LYS A 97 14.01 -3.94 11.61
CA LYS A 97 13.26 -4.38 12.79
C LYS A 97 11.78 -4.60 12.48
N ALA A 98 11.22 -3.72 11.63
CA ALA A 98 9.81 -3.78 11.24
C ALA A 98 9.62 -3.53 9.75
N PHE A 99 8.62 -4.21 9.19
CA PHE A 99 8.18 -4.06 7.80
C PHE A 99 6.68 -3.78 7.79
N ILE A 100 6.27 -2.62 7.30
CA ILE A 100 4.87 -2.21 7.21
C ILE A 100 4.48 -2.20 5.74
N PHE A 101 3.48 -3.01 5.39
CA PHE A 101 3.02 -3.21 4.02
C PHE A 101 1.62 -2.66 3.81
N VAL A 102 1.46 -1.84 2.78
CA VAL A 102 0.15 -1.35 2.35
C VAL A 102 -0.46 -2.35 1.37
N SER A 103 -1.42 -3.12 1.87
CA SER A 103 -2.26 -4.03 1.09
C SER A 103 -3.59 -3.36 0.71
N THR A 104 -4.71 -4.07 0.75
CA THR A 104 -6.03 -3.58 0.34
C THR A 104 -7.15 -4.52 0.81
N VAL A 105 -8.35 -4.00 1.08
CA VAL A 105 -9.54 -4.85 1.30
C VAL A 105 -9.97 -5.63 0.04
N ALA A 106 -9.47 -5.28 -1.14
CA ALA A 106 -9.75 -6.02 -2.37
C ALA A 106 -9.25 -7.48 -2.32
N VAL A 107 -8.34 -7.82 -1.41
CA VAL A 107 -7.87 -9.20 -1.18
C VAL A 107 -9.00 -10.16 -0.79
N TYR A 108 -10.07 -9.67 -0.19
CA TYR A 108 -11.23 -10.49 0.18
C TYR A 108 -12.10 -10.91 -1.01
N GLY A 109 -12.07 -10.15 -2.11
CA GLY A 109 -12.89 -10.45 -3.31
C GLY A 109 -14.39 -10.21 -3.10
N CYS A 110 -14.77 -9.42 -2.11
CA CYS A 110 -16.16 -9.10 -1.80
C CYS A 110 -16.58 -7.79 -2.46
N ASP A 111 -17.62 -7.81 -3.28
CA ASP A 111 -18.21 -6.60 -3.85
C ASP A 111 -19.05 -5.83 -2.82
N CYS A 112 -19.60 -6.56 -1.84
CA CYS A 112 -20.36 -6.05 -0.71
C CYS A 112 -20.11 -6.93 0.53
N GLY A 113 -20.31 -6.37 1.72
CA GLY A 113 -20.16 -7.08 2.98
C GLY A 113 -20.26 -6.12 4.15
N GLU A 114 -20.62 -6.65 5.31
CA GLU A 114 -20.64 -5.91 6.57
C GLU A 114 -19.77 -6.66 7.59
N ASN A 115 -19.01 -5.89 8.39
CA ASN A 115 -18.15 -6.43 9.44
C ASN A 115 -17.16 -7.51 8.97
N ILE A 116 -16.56 -7.32 7.79
CA ILE A 116 -15.52 -8.23 7.28
C ILE A 116 -14.29 -8.10 8.18
N THR A 117 -13.92 -9.19 8.85
CA THR A 117 -12.74 -9.26 9.71
C THR A 117 -11.50 -9.68 8.93
N GLU A 118 -10.32 -9.54 9.58
CA GLU A 118 -9.04 -9.90 8.97
C GLU A 118 -8.88 -11.40 8.69
N ASP A 119 -9.64 -12.25 9.40
CA ASP A 119 -9.68 -13.71 9.22
C ASP A 119 -10.56 -14.16 8.03
N HIS A 120 -11.24 -13.22 7.39
CA HIS A 120 -12.06 -13.54 6.21
C HIS A 120 -11.20 -14.14 5.09
N PRO A 121 -11.68 -15.19 4.37
CA PRO A 121 -10.92 -15.80 3.28
C PRO A 121 -10.49 -14.80 2.21
N LEU A 122 -9.26 -14.96 1.72
CA LEU A 122 -8.68 -14.10 0.68
C LEU A 122 -9.09 -14.63 -0.71
N ASN A 123 -10.27 -14.26 -1.17
CA ASN A 123 -10.90 -14.71 -2.41
C ASN A 123 -10.78 -13.71 -3.57
N GLY A 124 -9.91 -12.70 -3.45
CA GLY A 124 -9.70 -11.71 -4.50
C GLY A 124 -9.16 -12.32 -5.79
N MET A 125 -9.87 -12.16 -6.91
CA MET A 125 -9.56 -12.79 -8.20
C MET A 125 -8.99 -11.81 -9.24
N THR A 126 -9.03 -10.51 -8.97
CA THR A 126 -8.45 -9.52 -9.89
C THR A 126 -6.91 -9.61 -9.86
N PRO A 127 -6.20 -9.30 -10.97
CA PRO A 127 -4.74 -9.27 -10.97
C PRO A 127 -4.14 -8.41 -9.86
N TYR A 128 -4.79 -7.30 -9.54
CA TYR A 128 -4.43 -6.46 -8.39
C TYR A 128 -4.56 -7.20 -7.07
N ALA A 129 -5.73 -7.76 -6.78
CA ALA A 129 -5.97 -8.48 -5.53
C ALA A 129 -5.02 -9.69 -5.37
N LEU A 130 -4.90 -10.51 -6.42
CA LEU A 130 -3.99 -11.67 -6.44
C LEU A 130 -2.54 -11.27 -6.20
N SER A 131 -2.06 -10.20 -6.83
CA SER A 131 -0.69 -9.71 -6.63
C SER A 131 -0.44 -9.24 -5.19
N LYS A 132 -1.45 -8.62 -4.55
CA LYS A 132 -1.37 -8.21 -3.14
C LYS A 132 -1.44 -9.41 -2.19
N ILE A 133 -2.32 -10.38 -2.43
CA ILE A 133 -2.40 -11.64 -1.65
C ILE A 133 -1.04 -12.34 -1.67
N GLN A 134 -0.43 -12.52 -2.85
CA GLN A 134 0.87 -13.17 -2.97
C GLN A 134 2.00 -12.37 -2.29
N ALA A 135 1.94 -11.04 -2.33
CA ALA A 135 2.91 -10.20 -1.62
C ALA A 135 2.75 -10.31 -0.10
N GLU A 136 1.52 -10.34 0.43
CA GLU A 136 1.26 -10.59 1.86
C GLU A 136 1.82 -11.94 2.30
N GLN A 137 1.53 -13.02 1.56
CA GLN A 137 2.03 -14.37 1.85
C GLN A 137 3.55 -14.42 1.85
N TYR A 138 4.18 -13.85 0.83
CA TYR A 138 5.64 -13.77 0.74
C TYR A 138 6.25 -13.00 1.94
N LEU A 139 5.66 -11.85 2.31
CA LEU A 139 6.15 -11.07 3.44
C LEU A 139 5.96 -11.78 4.77
N GLN A 140 4.87 -12.52 4.97
CA GLN A 140 4.66 -13.32 6.18
C GLN A 140 5.78 -14.38 6.33
N GLU A 141 6.09 -15.10 5.26
CA GLU A 141 7.17 -16.09 5.25
C GLU A 141 8.54 -15.43 5.46
N TRP A 142 8.83 -14.35 4.73
CA TRP A 142 10.12 -13.66 4.82
C TRP A 142 10.34 -13.03 6.18
N CYS A 143 9.37 -12.30 6.71
CA CYS A 143 9.47 -11.65 8.02
C CYS A 143 9.58 -12.67 9.15
N ASN A 144 8.83 -13.77 9.10
CA ASN A 144 8.95 -14.86 10.06
C ASN A 144 10.37 -15.46 10.05
N LYS A 145 10.90 -15.75 8.86
CA LYS A 145 12.27 -16.28 8.69
C LYS A 145 13.35 -15.36 9.24
N HIS A 146 13.18 -14.06 9.10
CA HIS A 146 14.19 -13.07 9.49
C HIS A 146 13.90 -12.37 10.83
N HIS A 147 12.85 -12.81 11.56
CA HIS A 147 12.42 -12.24 12.85
C HIS A 147 12.09 -10.73 12.76
N VAL A 148 11.45 -10.31 11.67
CA VAL A 148 11.00 -8.94 11.43
C VAL A 148 9.56 -8.77 11.89
N THR A 149 9.25 -7.72 12.64
CA THR A 149 7.87 -7.37 12.98
C THR A 149 7.13 -6.95 11.71
N LEU A 150 6.11 -7.71 11.30
CA LEU A 150 5.32 -7.43 10.09
C LEU A 150 4.00 -6.78 10.46
N GLY A 151 3.76 -5.55 9.97
CA GLY A 151 2.48 -4.89 9.98
C GLY A 151 1.87 -4.87 8.56
N ILE A 152 0.67 -5.38 8.38
CA ILE A 152 -0.07 -5.30 7.12
C ILE A 152 -1.32 -4.44 7.35
N ILE A 153 -1.48 -3.39 6.58
CA ILE A 153 -2.73 -2.65 6.54
C ILE A 153 -3.50 -3.00 5.27
N ARG A 154 -4.79 -3.30 5.43
CA ARG A 154 -5.75 -3.49 4.34
C ARG A 154 -6.72 -2.31 4.35
N PRO A 155 -6.33 -1.18 3.74
CA PRO A 155 -7.18 0.01 3.74
C PRO A 155 -8.44 -0.23 2.90
N SER A 156 -9.52 0.39 3.37
CA SER A 156 -10.75 0.61 2.61
C SER A 156 -10.51 1.68 1.52
N LEU A 157 -11.56 2.36 1.05
CA LEU A 157 -11.39 3.46 0.09
C LEU A 157 -10.61 4.61 0.73
N ILE A 158 -9.41 4.88 0.23
CA ILE A 158 -8.58 5.97 0.76
C ILE A 158 -9.04 7.30 0.16
N ALA A 159 -9.39 8.25 1.03
CA ALA A 159 -9.73 9.62 0.68
C ALA A 159 -8.61 10.59 1.07
N GLY A 160 -8.44 11.65 0.28
CA GLY A 160 -7.41 12.66 0.49
C GLY A 160 -7.37 13.68 -0.65
N PRO A 161 -6.37 14.56 -0.70
CA PRO A 161 -6.20 15.51 -1.78
C PRO A 161 -5.98 14.81 -3.13
N ASN A 162 -6.76 15.19 -4.16
CA ASN A 162 -6.66 14.64 -5.52
C ASN A 162 -6.70 13.10 -5.60
N PRO A 163 -7.71 12.42 -5.04
CA PRO A 163 -7.73 10.97 -4.98
C PRO A 163 -7.81 10.37 -6.40
N PRO A 164 -7.08 9.28 -6.66
CA PRO A 164 -7.14 8.59 -7.95
C PRO A 164 -8.41 7.75 -8.11
N GLY A 165 -8.59 7.18 -9.30
CA GLY A 165 -9.63 6.19 -9.58
C GLY A 165 -11.06 6.74 -9.47
N ASN A 166 -11.97 5.89 -9.02
CA ASN A 166 -13.41 6.18 -9.00
C ASN A 166 -13.80 7.34 -8.09
N LEU A 167 -13.09 7.53 -6.96
CA LEU A 167 -13.37 8.63 -6.04
C LEU A 167 -13.03 9.97 -6.71
N GLY A 168 -11.87 10.06 -7.34
CA GLY A 168 -11.47 11.26 -8.09
C GLY A 168 -12.40 11.55 -9.26
N ALA A 169 -12.78 10.52 -10.01
CA ALA A 169 -13.73 10.65 -11.11
C ALA A 169 -15.10 11.15 -10.62
N MET A 170 -15.60 10.64 -9.49
CA MET A 170 -16.84 11.07 -8.87
C MET A 170 -16.77 12.53 -8.42
N ILE A 171 -15.73 12.92 -7.70
CA ILE A 171 -15.52 14.31 -7.25
C ILE A 171 -15.47 15.27 -8.46
N ASN A 172 -14.73 14.87 -9.49
CA ASN A 172 -14.62 15.68 -10.71
C ASN A 172 -15.94 15.79 -11.46
N GLY A 173 -16.69 14.69 -11.54
CA GLY A 173 -18.05 14.69 -12.11
C GLY A 173 -19.01 15.61 -11.36
N ILE A 174 -18.98 15.62 -10.03
CA ILE A 174 -19.78 16.51 -9.19
C ILE A 174 -19.40 17.98 -9.44
N ARG A 175 -18.10 18.30 -9.40
CA ARG A 175 -17.58 19.66 -9.62
C ARG A 175 -17.99 20.25 -10.97
N HIS A 176 -18.13 19.40 -11.99
CA HIS A 176 -18.51 19.83 -13.33
C HIS A 176 -19.99 19.60 -13.66
N SER A 177 -20.84 19.31 -12.67
CA SER A 177 -22.27 18.99 -12.84
C SER A 177 -22.55 17.86 -13.84
N LYS A 178 -21.63 16.88 -13.94
CA LYS A 178 -21.71 15.71 -14.82
C LYS A 178 -21.91 14.39 -14.05
N TYR A 179 -22.20 14.48 -12.76
CA TYR A 179 -22.45 13.31 -11.92
C TYR A 179 -23.93 12.96 -11.91
N PHE A 180 -24.23 11.68 -12.17
CA PHE A 180 -25.57 11.13 -12.04
C PHE A 180 -25.62 10.17 -10.86
N SER A 181 -26.60 10.38 -9.96
CA SER A 181 -26.82 9.45 -8.84
C SER A 181 -27.30 8.10 -9.37
N ILE A 182 -26.61 7.04 -9.00
CA ILE A 182 -26.97 5.66 -9.37
C ILE A 182 -27.72 5.01 -8.20
N ALA A 183 -28.81 4.29 -8.50
CA ALA A 183 -29.63 3.55 -7.52
C ALA A 183 -30.06 4.39 -6.28
N GLY A 184 -30.35 5.69 -6.49
CA GLY A 184 -30.79 6.59 -5.44
C GLY A 184 -29.72 6.92 -4.40
N GLY A 185 -28.43 6.72 -4.70
CA GLY A 185 -27.32 7.09 -3.81
C GLY A 185 -27.23 6.25 -2.52
N LYS A 186 -27.77 5.03 -2.52
CA LYS A 186 -27.84 4.18 -1.30
C LYS A 186 -26.56 3.39 -1.02
N ALA A 187 -25.57 3.41 -1.92
CA ALA A 187 -24.32 2.70 -1.72
C ALA A 187 -23.53 3.31 -0.54
N ARG A 188 -23.09 2.45 0.38
CA ARG A 188 -22.21 2.82 1.49
C ARG A 188 -20.83 2.23 1.26
N LYS A 189 -19.78 2.95 1.64
CA LYS A 189 -18.40 2.47 1.58
C LYS A 189 -17.66 2.95 2.81
N SER A 190 -16.90 2.06 3.43
CA SER A 190 -15.92 2.46 4.43
C SER A 190 -14.85 3.31 3.77
N VAL A 191 -14.45 4.38 4.42
CA VAL A 191 -13.45 5.32 3.95
C VAL A 191 -12.34 5.43 4.99
N LEU A 192 -11.13 5.69 4.54
CA LEU A 192 -9.96 5.99 5.37
C LEU A 192 -9.36 7.31 4.90
N MET A 193 -9.15 8.24 5.81
CA MET A 193 -8.40 9.45 5.49
C MET A 193 -6.92 9.15 5.37
N VAL A 194 -6.31 9.57 4.25
CA VAL A 194 -4.91 9.22 3.94
C VAL A 194 -3.91 9.65 5.01
N GLN A 195 -4.14 10.79 5.67
CA GLN A 195 -3.25 11.28 6.73
C GLN A 195 -3.22 10.37 7.96
N ASP A 196 -4.30 9.62 8.24
CA ASP A 196 -4.39 8.78 9.44
C ASP A 196 -3.46 7.56 9.34
N ILE A 197 -3.03 7.21 8.14
CA ILE A 197 -2.06 6.13 7.92
C ILE A 197 -0.73 6.43 8.64
N ALA A 198 -0.28 7.69 8.66
CA ALA A 198 0.97 8.06 9.33
C ALA A 198 0.95 7.71 10.84
N ASN A 199 -0.22 7.87 11.49
CA ASN A 199 -0.40 7.59 12.91
C ASN A 199 -0.35 6.08 13.25
N LEU A 200 -0.56 5.21 12.26
CA LEU A 200 -0.50 3.75 12.45
C LEU A 200 0.92 3.21 12.44
N ILE A 201 1.88 3.92 11.81
CA ILE A 201 3.22 3.40 11.59
C ILE A 201 3.95 3.03 12.89
N PRO A 202 3.98 3.87 13.95
CA PRO A 202 4.63 3.51 15.21
C PRO A 202 4.03 2.25 15.86
N LEU A 203 2.69 2.16 15.86
CA LEU A 203 1.98 1.03 16.44
C LEU A 203 2.26 -0.27 15.68
N LEU A 204 2.23 -0.22 14.35
CA LEU A 204 2.50 -1.37 13.49
C LEU A 204 3.97 -1.82 13.58
N ALA A 205 4.90 -0.88 13.72
CA ALA A 205 6.31 -1.19 13.90
C ALA A 205 6.60 -1.88 15.24
N GLU A 206 5.82 -1.58 16.28
CA GLU A 206 5.94 -2.20 17.61
C GLU A 206 5.22 -3.55 17.69
N LYS A 207 3.95 -3.60 17.27
CA LYS A 207 3.07 -4.75 17.52
C LYS A 207 2.94 -5.71 16.35
N GLY A 208 3.19 -5.25 15.12
CA GLY A 208 2.88 -6.03 13.93
C GLY A 208 1.39 -6.33 13.80
N GLY A 209 1.07 -7.35 13.00
CA GLY A 209 -0.30 -7.82 12.79
C GLY A 209 -0.91 -7.38 11.46
N ILE A 210 -2.11 -7.89 11.18
CA ILE A 210 -2.89 -7.56 9.97
C ILE A 210 -4.13 -6.80 10.41
N TYR A 211 -4.44 -5.68 9.75
CA TYR A 211 -5.55 -4.81 10.14
C TYR A 211 -6.31 -4.29 8.93
N ASN A 212 -7.63 -4.44 8.98
CA ASN A 212 -8.54 -3.66 8.14
C ASN A 212 -8.59 -2.24 8.67
N VAL A 213 -8.38 -1.26 7.79
CA VAL A 213 -8.29 0.13 8.22
C VAL A 213 -9.32 0.99 7.51
N CYS A 214 -10.16 1.63 8.31
CA CYS A 214 -11.16 2.61 7.89
C CYS A 214 -11.44 3.58 9.04
N ASP A 215 -12.09 4.71 8.74
CA ASP A 215 -12.56 5.64 9.76
C ASP A 215 -13.73 5.03 10.55
N THR A 216 -13.88 5.47 11.79
CA THR A 216 -14.93 4.99 12.71
C THR A 216 -16.34 5.46 12.33
N TYR A 217 -16.46 6.54 11.54
CA TYR A 217 -17.75 7.02 11.02
C TYR A 217 -17.98 6.45 9.62
N GLN A 218 -19.00 5.61 9.52
CA GLN A 218 -19.46 4.97 8.27
C GLN A 218 -20.75 5.61 7.77
#